data_9a9cf66d2285919eee9525e5df69495b
#
_entry.id   9a9cf66d2285919eee9525e5df69495b
#
_cell.length_a   1.000
_cell.length_b   1.000
_cell.length_c   1.000
_cell.angle_alpha   90.00
_cell.angle_beta   90.00
_cell.angle_gamma   90.00
#
_symmetry.space_group_name_H-M   'P 1'
#
loop_
_entity.id
_entity.type
_entity.pdbx_description
1 polymer ?
#
loop_
_entity_poly.entity_id
_entity_poly.type
_entity_poly.pdbx_seq_one_letter_code
_entity_poly.pdbx_strand_id
1 'polypeptide(L)'
;MKAERRQRADAPVQLIHRTGREAAEKETLAQNVYQRLKDNIFEFRMPPGQRYSEQVLAASLGVSRTPLRFALHMLAHEGYLNRTEGHSSWQVKPLDLDYYEDLYDFRMSIEVLAIHRLCAMDVTSELRKLCAFWRVPKSQRARDGEVVAHEDELFHSTLVSLAGNREMSRTFSDLTERIRIIRRLDFISSDRITAAFDEHGKILEMLLARDVESAERLIKAHISASRTEIRQITLHRLALASSNRELALRS
;
A
#
# COMPACT_ATOMS: atom_id res chain seq x y z
N MET A 1 -7.68 56.56 50.41
CA MET A 1 -6.84 56.27 49.22
C MET A 1 -7.33 54.96 48.62
N LYS A 2 -8.13 55.04 47.54
CA LYS A 2 -8.67 53.89 46.80
C LYS A 2 -7.76 53.65 45.60
N ALA A 3 -7.19 52.46 45.51
CA ALA A 3 -6.36 52.00 44.36
C ALA A 3 -7.29 51.49 43.26
N GLU A 4 -7.29 52.17 42.13
CA GLU A 4 -7.94 51.74 40.89
C GLU A 4 -7.19 50.60 40.26
N ARG A 5 -7.81 49.43 40.17
CA ARG A 5 -7.35 48.30 39.31
C ARG A 5 -7.78 48.58 37.88
N ARG A 6 -6.84 48.89 37.00
CA ARG A 6 -7.05 48.90 35.55
C ARG A 6 -7.21 47.45 35.07
N GLN A 7 -8.40 47.09 34.64
CA GLN A 7 -8.68 45.93 33.80
C GLN A 7 -8.07 46.17 32.41
N ARG A 8 -7.12 45.33 32.03
CA ARG A 8 -6.70 45.20 30.64
C ARG A 8 -7.75 44.35 29.91
N ALA A 9 -8.45 44.94 28.97
CA ALA A 9 -9.34 44.24 28.06
C ALA A 9 -8.47 43.48 27.05
N ASP A 10 -8.62 42.15 27.05
CA ASP A 10 -8.06 41.29 26.02
C ASP A 10 -8.78 41.56 24.69
N ALA A 11 -8.01 41.95 23.69
CA ALA A 11 -8.52 42.10 22.33
C ALA A 11 -8.86 40.74 21.74
N PRO A 12 -10.02 40.57 21.07
CA PRO A 12 -10.35 39.27 20.47
C PRO A 12 -9.37 38.95 19.33
N VAL A 13 -8.75 37.75 19.39
CA VAL A 13 -7.99 37.21 18.30
C VAL A 13 -8.94 36.95 17.12
N GLN A 14 -8.87 37.79 16.09
CA GLN A 14 -9.57 37.55 14.84
C GLN A 14 -8.91 36.35 14.11
N LEU A 15 -9.54 35.19 14.21
CA LEU A 15 -9.26 34.06 13.33
C LEU A 15 -9.68 34.43 11.91
N ILE A 16 -8.69 34.68 11.06
CA ILE A 16 -8.91 34.91 9.62
C ILE A 16 -9.38 33.58 9.05
N HIS A 17 -10.67 33.43 8.80
CA HIS A 17 -11.24 32.35 8.00
C HIS A 17 -10.71 32.50 6.56
N ARG A 18 -9.65 31.77 6.22
CA ARG A 18 -9.32 31.51 4.81
C ARG A 18 -10.53 30.87 4.16
N THR A 19 -11.03 31.46 3.08
CA THR A 19 -12.22 31.01 2.36
C THR A 19 -12.08 29.52 2.01
N GLY A 20 -13.09 28.71 2.33
CA GLY A 20 -13.06 27.25 2.18
C GLY A 20 -12.72 26.76 0.76
N ARG A 21 -12.86 27.63 -0.25
CA ARG A 21 -12.53 27.37 -1.64
C ARG A 21 -11.01 27.30 -1.90
N GLU A 22 -10.21 28.20 -1.32
CA GLU A 22 -8.73 28.15 -1.44
C GLU A 22 -8.11 26.97 -0.68
N ALA A 23 -8.74 26.54 0.42
CA ALA A 23 -8.30 25.36 1.15
C ALA A 23 -8.59 24.08 0.36
N ALA A 24 -9.78 23.96 -0.24
CA ALA A 24 -10.15 22.82 -1.08
C ALA A 24 -9.30 22.73 -2.37
N GLU A 25 -8.99 23.85 -3.01
CA GLU A 25 -8.11 23.87 -4.20
C GLU A 25 -6.66 23.45 -3.85
N LYS A 26 -6.15 23.85 -2.68
CA LYS A 26 -4.82 23.44 -2.20
C LYS A 26 -4.76 21.96 -1.79
N GLU A 27 -5.82 21.45 -1.20
CA GLU A 27 -5.94 20.03 -0.85
C GLU A 27 -5.99 19.16 -2.11
N THR A 28 -6.75 19.57 -3.13
CA THR A 28 -6.80 18.90 -4.45
C THR A 28 -5.44 18.92 -5.14
N LEU A 29 -4.70 20.03 -5.07
CA LEU A 29 -3.36 20.12 -5.65
C LEU A 29 -2.36 19.22 -4.92
N ALA A 30 -2.37 19.17 -3.59
CA ALA A 30 -1.51 18.31 -2.82
C ALA A 30 -1.80 16.83 -3.09
N GLN A 31 -3.07 16.48 -3.27
CA GLN A 31 -3.52 15.13 -3.60
C GLN A 31 -3.07 14.71 -5.00
N ASN A 32 -3.14 15.62 -5.99
CA ASN A 32 -2.59 15.38 -7.33
C ASN A 32 -1.07 15.20 -7.33
N VAL A 33 -0.35 16.00 -6.55
CA VAL A 33 1.11 15.86 -6.39
C VAL A 33 1.46 14.52 -5.74
N TYR A 34 0.74 14.14 -4.70
CA TYR A 34 0.89 12.84 -4.02
C TYR A 34 0.70 11.69 -5.02
N GLN A 35 -0.39 11.68 -5.79
CA GLN A 35 -0.65 10.61 -6.75
C GLN A 35 0.45 10.52 -7.81
N ARG A 36 0.85 11.65 -8.42
CA ARG A 36 1.94 11.70 -9.40
C ARG A 36 3.28 11.17 -8.85
N LEU A 37 3.62 11.51 -7.61
CA LEU A 37 4.83 11.00 -6.98
C LEU A 37 4.72 9.50 -6.70
N LYS A 38 3.56 9.05 -6.24
CA LYS A 38 3.26 7.65 -5.99
C LYS A 38 3.39 6.80 -7.25
N ASP A 39 2.80 7.25 -8.36
CA ASP A 39 2.92 6.60 -9.67
C ASP A 39 4.39 6.55 -10.14
N ASN A 40 5.14 7.63 -9.94
CA ASN A 40 6.56 7.66 -10.28
C ASN A 40 7.40 6.65 -9.47
N ILE A 41 7.06 6.44 -8.20
CA ILE A 41 7.70 5.42 -7.36
C ILE A 41 7.34 4.01 -7.85
N PHE A 42 6.05 3.74 -8.09
CA PHE A 42 5.59 2.41 -8.53
C PHE A 42 6.05 2.03 -9.94
N GLU A 43 6.19 3.01 -10.82
CA GLU A 43 6.72 2.78 -12.17
C GLU A 43 8.25 2.83 -12.25
N PHE A 44 8.92 2.96 -11.09
CA PHE A 44 10.38 3.07 -10.98
C PHE A 44 10.99 4.24 -11.76
N ARG A 45 10.20 5.26 -12.13
CA ARG A 45 10.72 6.56 -12.60
C ARG A 45 11.45 7.29 -11.46
N MET A 46 11.01 7.04 -10.21
CA MET A 46 11.75 7.34 -8.99
C MET A 46 12.19 6.01 -8.36
N PRO A 47 13.37 5.48 -8.76
CA PRO A 47 13.76 4.12 -8.35
C PRO A 47 14.11 4.04 -6.85
N PRO A 48 13.95 2.85 -6.26
CA PRO A 48 14.31 2.57 -4.87
C PRO A 48 15.77 2.96 -4.56
N GLY A 49 15.99 3.53 -3.39
CA GLY A 49 17.29 4.01 -2.94
C GLY A 49 17.72 5.38 -3.50
N GLN A 50 17.06 5.91 -4.52
CA GLN A 50 17.40 7.20 -5.11
C GLN A 50 16.99 8.35 -4.19
N ARG A 51 17.85 9.40 -4.14
CA ARG A 51 17.61 10.61 -3.36
C ARG A 51 17.15 11.77 -4.24
N TYR A 52 16.24 12.57 -3.71
CA TYR A 52 15.66 13.73 -4.39
C TYR A 52 15.60 14.93 -3.45
N SER A 53 15.99 16.11 -3.92
CA SER A 53 15.75 17.34 -3.19
C SER A 53 14.34 17.88 -3.45
N GLU A 54 13.75 18.54 -2.45
CA GLU A 54 12.46 19.23 -2.61
C GLU A 54 12.48 20.26 -3.74
N GLN A 55 13.60 20.91 -3.97
CA GLN A 55 13.75 21.92 -5.02
C GLN A 55 13.63 21.29 -6.41
N VAL A 56 14.32 20.17 -6.64
CA VAL A 56 14.28 19.45 -7.93
C VAL A 56 12.88 18.90 -8.19
N LEU A 57 12.25 18.28 -7.17
CA LEU A 57 10.89 17.75 -7.31
C LEU A 57 9.86 18.87 -7.56
N ALA A 58 9.94 19.99 -6.86
CA ALA A 58 9.06 21.13 -7.06
C ALA A 58 9.16 21.68 -8.49
N ALA A 59 10.37 21.82 -9.01
CA ALA A 59 10.64 22.30 -10.37
C ALA A 59 10.10 21.29 -11.42
N SER A 60 10.38 19.99 -11.26
CA SER A 60 9.94 18.95 -12.21
C SER A 60 8.43 18.77 -12.27
N LEU A 61 7.74 19.01 -11.14
CA LEU A 61 6.29 18.89 -11.06
C LEU A 61 5.55 20.20 -11.37
N GLY A 62 6.27 21.33 -11.44
CA GLY A 62 5.70 22.65 -11.67
C GLY A 62 4.85 23.17 -10.50
N VAL A 63 5.22 22.83 -9.25
CA VAL A 63 4.44 23.17 -8.06
C VAL A 63 5.27 23.92 -7.01
N SER A 64 4.61 24.62 -6.10
CA SER A 64 5.26 25.24 -4.95
C SER A 64 5.64 24.18 -3.88
N ARG A 65 6.53 24.55 -2.96
CA ARG A 65 7.03 23.63 -1.92
C ARG A 65 5.95 23.15 -0.94
N THR A 66 4.90 23.93 -0.69
CA THR A 66 3.88 23.60 0.31
C THR A 66 3.08 22.35 -0.06
N PRO A 67 2.39 22.25 -1.24
CA PRO A 67 1.70 21.02 -1.64
C PRO A 67 2.66 19.85 -1.83
N LEU A 68 3.90 20.11 -2.30
CA LEU A 68 4.93 19.08 -2.43
C LEU A 68 5.28 18.46 -1.06
N ARG A 69 5.58 19.28 -0.05
CA ARG A 69 5.90 18.79 1.30
C ARG A 69 4.79 17.96 1.90
N PHE A 70 3.54 18.40 1.74
CA PHE A 70 2.40 17.62 2.20
C PHE A 70 2.38 16.23 1.55
N ALA A 71 2.51 16.16 0.23
CA ALA A 71 2.57 14.91 -0.51
C ALA A 71 3.75 14.00 -0.09
N LEU A 72 4.94 14.58 0.10
CA LEU A 72 6.13 13.84 0.54
C LEU A 72 5.97 13.29 1.96
N HIS A 73 5.36 14.05 2.86
CA HIS A 73 5.06 13.56 4.22
C HIS A 73 4.04 12.43 4.21
N MET A 74 3.00 12.51 3.37
CA MET A 74 2.04 11.40 3.20
C MET A 74 2.74 10.13 2.71
N LEU A 75 3.57 10.25 1.67
CA LEU A 75 4.33 9.11 1.14
C LEU A 75 5.33 8.53 2.16
N ALA A 76 5.91 9.36 3.00
CA ALA A 76 6.78 8.91 4.09
C ALA A 76 5.99 8.20 5.19
N HIS A 77 4.82 8.70 5.54
CA HIS A 77 3.92 8.05 6.49
C HIS A 77 3.47 6.67 5.99
N GLU A 78 3.22 6.54 4.68
CA GLU A 78 2.92 5.26 4.03
C GLU A 78 4.16 4.34 3.84
N GLY A 79 5.36 4.82 4.21
CA GLY A 79 6.60 4.03 4.14
C GLY A 79 7.26 3.95 2.76
N TYR A 80 6.86 4.79 1.78
CA TYR A 80 7.46 4.84 0.45
C TYR A 80 8.72 5.69 0.39
N LEU A 81 8.82 6.69 1.25
CA LEU A 81 9.94 7.62 1.32
C LEU A 81 10.55 7.66 2.73
N ASN A 82 11.87 7.83 2.78
CA ASN A 82 12.59 8.16 3.99
C ASN A 82 13.08 9.61 3.89
N ARG A 83 12.95 10.35 4.99
CA ARG A 83 13.61 11.66 5.10
C ARG A 83 15.08 11.43 5.39
N THR A 84 15.96 12.07 4.61
CA THR A 84 17.40 11.96 4.83
C THR A 84 17.90 13.08 5.74
N GLU A 85 19.08 12.90 6.32
CA GLU A 85 19.77 13.94 7.07
C GLU A 85 20.02 15.16 6.18
N GLY A 86 19.59 16.36 6.64
CA GLY A 86 19.58 17.57 5.82
C GLY A 86 18.17 17.89 5.30
N HIS A 87 17.50 18.82 5.93
CA HIS A 87 16.04 19.10 6.00
C HIS A 87 15.24 19.21 4.70
N SER A 88 15.77 18.97 3.52
CA SER A 88 15.09 19.11 2.21
C SER A 88 15.41 18.00 1.22
N SER A 89 15.83 16.83 1.70
CA SER A 89 16.12 15.67 0.84
C SER A 89 15.34 14.44 1.29
N TRP A 90 14.85 13.70 0.30
CA TRP A 90 14.02 12.52 0.46
C TRP A 90 14.60 11.36 -0.33
N GLN A 91 14.55 10.17 0.21
CA GLN A 91 15.02 8.95 -0.44
C GLN A 91 13.84 8.00 -0.65
N VAL A 92 13.67 7.50 -1.87
CA VAL A 92 12.77 6.36 -2.08
C VAL A 92 13.29 5.18 -1.28
N LYS A 93 12.42 4.55 -0.50
CA LYS A 93 12.82 3.44 0.37
C LYS A 93 13.55 2.37 -0.45
N PRO A 94 14.75 1.97 -0.06
CA PRO A 94 15.45 0.87 -0.70
C PRO A 94 14.63 -0.42 -0.61
N LEU A 95 14.69 -1.24 -1.66
CA LEU A 95 14.09 -2.57 -1.66
C LEU A 95 15.17 -3.59 -1.28
N ASP A 96 14.93 -4.29 -0.20
CA ASP A 96 15.71 -5.45 0.25
C ASP A 96 14.91 -6.70 -0.07
N LEU A 97 15.26 -7.38 -1.18
CA LEU A 97 14.50 -8.52 -1.67
C LEU A 97 14.59 -9.72 -0.74
N ASP A 98 15.71 -9.93 -0.06
CA ASP A 98 15.89 -11.05 0.87
C ASP A 98 15.01 -10.82 2.11
N TYR A 99 14.95 -9.59 2.60
CA TYR A 99 14.03 -9.22 3.68
C TYR A 99 12.56 -9.41 3.29
N TYR A 100 12.19 -9.14 2.03
CA TYR A 100 10.82 -9.41 1.55
C TYR A 100 10.52 -10.90 1.45
N GLU A 101 11.50 -11.75 1.11
CA GLU A 101 11.36 -13.20 1.16
C GLU A 101 11.03 -13.67 2.59
N ASP A 102 11.76 -13.18 3.60
CA ASP A 102 11.50 -13.49 5.01
C ASP A 102 10.07 -13.05 5.44
N LEU A 103 9.61 -11.88 4.99
CA LEU A 103 8.25 -11.41 5.26
C LEU A 103 7.18 -12.30 4.61
N TYR A 104 7.43 -12.83 3.40
CA TYR A 104 6.51 -13.74 2.73
C TYR A 104 6.46 -15.12 3.41
N ASP A 105 7.56 -15.63 3.92
CA ASP A 105 7.58 -16.87 4.70
C ASP A 105 6.79 -16.72 6.00
N PHE A 106 6.94 -15.58 6.67
CA PHE A 106 6.19 -15.28 7.86
C PHE A 106 4.69 -15.08 7.57
N ARG A 107 4.35 -14.37 6.47
CA ARG A 107 2.98 -14.23 5.96
C ARG A 107 2.34 -15.58 5.74
N MET A 108 3.01 -16.47 5.03
CA MET A 108 2.54 -17.83 4.76
C MET A 108 2.23 -18.60 6.04
N SER A 109 3.09 -18.50 7.05
CA SER A 109 2.89 -19.17 8.33
C SER A 109 1.64 -18.67 9.07
N ILE A 110 1.39 -17.35 9.07
CA ILE A 110 0.20 -16.75 9.69
C ILE A 110 -1.07 -17.17 8.93
N GLU A 111 -1.06 -17.09 7.60
CA GLU A 111 -2.24 -17.41 6.79
C GLU A 111 -2.58 -18.90 6.82
N VAL A 112 -1.60 -19.79 6.81
CA VAL A 112 -1.85 -21.23 7.01
C VAL A 112 -2.49 -21.49 8.37
N LEU A 113 -2.00 -20.89 9.43
CA LEU A 113 -2.63 -21.02 10.75
C LEU A 113 -4.07 -20.47 10.75
N ALA A 114 -4.31 -19.37 10.03
CA ALA A 114 -5.67 -18.83 9.87
C ALA A 114 -6.59 -19.82 9.15
N ILE A 115 -6.15 -20.44 8.05
CA ILE A 115 -6.90 -21.48 7.31
C ILE A 115 -7.33 -22.62 8.23
N HIS A 116 -6.40 -23.17 9.03
CA HIS A 116 -6.71 -24.25 9.98
C HIS A 116 -7.78 -23.85 10.99
N ARG A 117 -7.69 -22.63 11.54
CA ARG A 117 -8.67 -22.13 12.51
C ARG A 117 -10.03 -21.90 11.86
N LEU A 118 -10.07 -21.31 10.65
CA LEU A 118 -11.31 -21.05 9.93
C LEU A 118 -12.07 -22.31 9.57
N CYS A 119 -11.41 -23.37 9.17
CA CYS A 119 -12.04 -24.65 8.88
C CYS A 119 -12.66 -25.31 10.14
N ALA A 120 -12.14 -24.99 11.33
CA ALA A 120 -12.65 -25.49 12.61
C ALA A 120 -13.80 -24.62 13.19
N MET A 121 -14.06 -23.43 12.62
CA MET A 121 -15.03 -22.45 13.13
C MET A 121 -16.24 -22.34 12.18
N ASP A 122 -17.35 -21.79 12.70
CA ASP A 122 -18.48 -21.42 11.86
C ASP A 122 -18.40 -19.93 11.49
N VAL A 123 -17.74 -19.64 10.37
CA VAL A 123 -17.55 -18.29 9.80
C VAL A 123 -18.14 -18.17 8.39
N THR A 124 -19.14 -19.02 8.10
CA THR A 124 -19.72 -19.15 6.76
C THR A 124 -20.31 -17.84 6.23
N SER A 125 -20.95 -17.02 7.09
CA SER A 125 -21.56 -15.75 6.69
C SER A 125 -20.52 -14.73 6.22
N GLU A 126 -19.40 -14.66 6.91
CA GLU A 126 -18.31 -13.74 6.62
C GLU A 126 -17.54 -14.15 5.34
N LEU A 127 -17.28 -15.45 5.18
CA LEU A 127 -16.65 -15.99 3.97
C LEU A 127 -17.54 -15.76 2.73
N ARG A 128 -18.86 -15.85 2.86
CA ARG A 128 -19.78 -15.54 1.76
C ARG A 128 -19.71 -14.09 1.29
N LYS A 129 -19.37 -13.14 2.17
CA LYS A 129 -19.18 -11.74 1.76
C LYS A 129 -17.99 -11.60 0.83
N LEU A 130 -16.89 -12.31 1.08
CA LEU A 130 -15.72 -12.34 0.19
C LEU A 130 -16.08 -12.98 -1.17
N CYS A 131 -16.98 -13.95 -1.21
CA CYS A 131 -17.44 -14.54 -2.46
C CYS A 131 -18.14 -13.54 -3.39
N ALA A 132 -18.73 -12.48 -2.87
CA ALA A 132 -19.41 -11.46 -3.68
C ALA A 132 -18.46 -10.73 -4.63
N PHE A 133 -17.18 -10.63 -4.28
CA PHE A 133 -16.16 -10.07 -5.16
C PHE A 133 -15.41 -11.18 -5.94
N TRP A 134 -14.91 -12.20 -5.24
CA TRP A 134 -13.95 -13.15 -5.82
C TRP A 134 -14.59 -14.29 -6.63
N ARG A 135 -15.88 -14.57 -6.47
CA ARG A 135 -16.60 -15.66 -7.16
C ARG A 135 -17.62 -15.18 -8.20
N VAL A 136 -17.36 -14.04 -8.81
CA VAL A 136 -18.17 -13.53 -9.92
C VAL A 136 -17.78 -14.16 -11.26
N PRO A 137 -18.71 -14.23 -12.24
CA PRO A 137 -18.40 -14.66 -13.60
C PRO A 137 -17.27 -13.83 -14.23
N LYS A 138 -16.50 -14.43 -15.14
CA LYS A 138 -15.36 -13.76 -15.79
C LYS A 138 -15.70 -12.39 -16.42
N SER A 139 -16.93 -12.26 -16.95
CA SER A 139 -17.41 -11.02 -17.57
C SER A 139 -17.66 -9.87 -16.58
N GLN A 140 -17.78 -10.17 -15.27
CA GLN A 140 -18.06 -9.21 -14.20
C GLN A 140 -16.84 -8.92 -13.32
N ARG A 141 -15.70 -9.56 -13.59
CA ARG A 141 -14.47 -9.38 -12.82
C ARG A 141 -13.93 -7.97 -13.00
N ALA A 142 -13.47 -7.36 -11.91
CA ALA A 142 -12.74 -6.11 -11.96
C ALA A 142 -11.46 -6.27 -12.79
N ARG A 143 -11.13 -5.23 -13.57
CA ARG A 143 -9.92 -5.18 -14.43
C ARG A 143 -8.95 -4.11 -13.98
N ASP A 144 -9.38 -3.26 -13.06
CA ASP A 144 -8.54 -2.23 -12.46
C ASP A 144 -7.62 -2.86 -11.43
N GLY A 145 -6.31 -2.78 -11.66
CA GLY A 145 -5.31 -3.37 -10.80
C GLY A 145 -5.27 -2.77 -9.39
N GLU A 146 -5.61 -1.47 -9.24
CA GLU A 146 -5.67 -0.85 -7.90
C GLU A 146 -6.85 -1.37 -7.08
N VAL A 147 -8.01 -1.52 -7.73
CA VAL A 147 -9.20 -2.12 -7.11
C VAL A 147 -8.90 -3.55 -6.69
N VAL A 148 -8.30 -4.35 -7.58
CA VAL A 148 -7.98 -5.76 -7.28
C VAL A 148 -6.92 -5.86 -6.19
N ALA A 149 -5.90 -5.02 -6.18
CA ALA A 149 -4.88 -4.98 -5.12
C ALA A 149 -5.47 -4.65 -3.74
N HIS A 150 -6.45 -3.73 -3.70
CA HIS A 150 -7.16 -3.40 -2.47
C HIS A 150 -8.00 -4.57 -1.96
N GLU A 151 -8.77 -5.20 -2.83
CA GLU A 151 -9.61 -6.35 -2.48
C GLU A 151 -8.78 -7.57 -2.09
N ASP A 152 -7.61 -7.77 -2.71
CA ASP A 152 -6.65 -8.81 -2.35
C ASP A 152 -6.10 -8.58 -0.93
N GLU A 153 -5.73 -7.35 -0.57
CA GLU A 153 -5.32 -7.01 0.79
C GLU A 153 -6.46 -7.25 1.79
N LEU A 154 -7.68 -6.87 1.43
CA LEU A 154 -8.88 -7.08 2.25
C LEU A 154 -9.19 -8.58 2.41
N PHE A 155 -9.04 -9.39 1.37
CA PHE A 155 -9.24 -10.84 1.42
C PHE A 155 -8.34 -11.48 2.48
N HIS A 156 -7.04 -11.28 2.39
CA HIS A 156 -6.07 -11.90 3.30
C HIS A 156 -6.22 -11.40 4.75
N SER A 157 -6.40 -10.08 4.93
CA SER A 157 -6.60 -9.51 6.27
C SER A 157 -7.90 -9.97 6.92
N THR A 158 -8.96 -10.17 6.12
CA THR A 158 -10.23 -10.71 6.60
C THR A 158 -10.07 -12.16 7.06
N LEU A 159 -9.40 -13.02 6.28
CA LEU A 159 -9.15 -14.41 6.68
C LEU A 159 -8.40 -14.48 8.02
N VAL A 160 -7.34 -13.70 8.17
CA VAL A 160 -6.55 -13.67 9.41
C VAL A 160 -7.38 -13.11 10.59
N SER A 161 -8.18 -12.09 10.35
CA SER A 161 -9.04 -11.50 11.39
C SER A 161 -10.11 -12.47 11.88
N LEU A 162 -10.78 -13.18 10.95
CA LEU A 162 -11.82 -14.16 11.25
C LEU A 162 -11.28 -15.38 12.01
N ALA A 163 -9.97 -15.66 11.93
CA ALA A 163 -9.33 -16.70 12.72
C ALA A 163 -9.35 -16.44 14.24
N GLY A 164 -9.80 -15.26 14.69
CA GLY A 164 -10.11 -14.94 16.09
C GLY A 164 -8.88 -14.81 16.99
N ASN A 165 -7.70 -14.55 16.44
CA ASN A 165 -6.48 -14.31 17.21
C ASN A 165 -6.02 -12.86 17.00
N ARG A 166 -6.15 -12.04 18.06
CA ARG A 166 -5.85 -10.60 18.02
C ARG A 166 -4.39 -10.31 17.69
N GLU A 167 -3.44 -11.11 18.19
CA GLU A 167 -2.01 -10.93 17.91
C GLU A 167 -1.66 -11.31 16.47
N MET A 168 -2.28 -12.36 15.91
CA MET A 168 -2.15 -12.66 14.48
C MET A 168 -2.63 -11.50 13.63
N SER A 169 -3.81 -10.94 13.94
CA SER A 169 -4.38 -9.82 13.17
C SER A 169 -3.48 -8.58 13.23
N ARG A 170 -2.96 -8.22 14.41
CA ARG A 170 -2.05 -7.09 14.59
C ARG A 170 -0.74 -7.30 13.82
N THR A 171 -0.12 -8.45 14.02
CA THR A 171 1.15 -8.78 13.37
C THR A 171 0.99 -8.85 11.85
N PHE A 172 -0.14 -9.37 11.35
CA PHE A 172 -0.43 -9.42 9.93
C PHE A 172 -0.68 -8.04 9.32
N SER A 173 -1.32 -7.13 10.05
CA SER A 173 -1.47 -5.73 9.64
C SER A 173 -0.12 -5.04 9.48
N ASP A 174 0.76 -5.15 10.48
CA ASP A 174 2.12 -4.57 10.45
C ASP A 174 2.95 -5.16 9.30
N LEU A 175 2.83 -6.47 9.06
CA LEU A 175 3.49 -7.16 7.96
C LEU A 175 2.96 -6.66 6.60
N THR A 176 1.64 -6.56 6.46
CA THR A 176 0.98 -6.08 5.24
C THR A 176 1.44 -4.68 4.86
N GLU A 177 1.58 -3.77 5.82
CA GLU A 177 2.12 -2.43 5.57
C GLU A 177 3.55 -2.47 5.02
N ARG A 178 4.40 -3.38 5.53
CA ARG A 178 5.80 -3.53 5.07
C ARG A 178 5.90 -4.05 3.64
N ILE A 179 5.04 -5.00 3.23
CA ILE A 179 5.07 -5.58 1.89
C ILE A 179 4.21 -4.82 0.87
N ARG A 180 3.40 -3.85 1.32
CA ARG A 180 2.44 -3.11 0.46
C ARG A 180 3.09 -2.49 -0.77
N ILE A 181 4.31 -1.95 -0.61
CA ILE A 181 5.03 -1.29 -1.72
C ILE A 181 5.30 -2.24 -2.88
N ILE A 182 5.64 -3.50 -2.59
CA ILE A 182 5.92 -4.48 -3.64
C ILE A 182 4.66 -5.20 -4.12
N ARG A 183 3.66 -5.44 -3.25
CA ARG A 183 2.41 -6.13 -3.62
C ARG A 183 1.60 -5.41 -4.69
N ARG A 184 1.66 -4.08 -4.76
CA ARG A 184 1.00 -3.32 -5.82
C ARG A 184 1.56 -3.61 -7.20
N LEU A 185 2.79 -4.13 -7.29
CA LEU A 185 3.39 -4.56 -8.56
C LEU A 185 2.76 -5.86 -9.09
N ASP A 186 2.12 -6.65 -8.25
CA ASP A 186 1.50 -7.94 -8.61
C ASP A 186 0.33 -7.75 -9.60
N PHE A 187 -0.46 -6.69 -9.44
CA PHE A 187 -1.69 -6.47 -10.22
C PHE A 187 -1.54 -5.54 -11.41
N ILE A 188 -0.33 -5.42 -11.98
CA ILE A 188 -0.08 -4.68 -13.24
C ILE A 188 -0.50 -5.52 -14.45
N SER A 189 -0.41 -6.86 -14.33
CA SER A 189 -0.72 -7.80 -15.40
C SER A 189 -2.19 -8.26 -15.35
N SER A 190 -2.87 -8.23 -16.51
CA SER A 190 -4.23 -8.77 -16.64
C SER A 190 -4.30 -10.27 -16.36
N ASP A 191 -3.22 -11.00 -16.65
CA ASP A 191 -3.14 -12.44 -16.42
C ASP A 191 -3.07 -12.73 -14.93
N ARG A 192 -2.30 -11.92 -14.19
CA ARG A 192 -2.23 -12.04 -12.73
C ARG A 192 -3.56 -11.69 -12.06
N ILE A 193 -4.24 -10.64 -12.54
CA ILE A 193 -5.60 -10.31 -12.06
C ILE A 193 -6.54 -11.51 -12.26
N THR A 194 -6.52 -12.11 -13.45
CA THR A 194 -7.36 -13.27 -13.75
C THR A 194 -7.03 -14.46 -12.86
N ALA A 195 -5.74 -14.76 -12.67
CA ALA A 195 -5.27 -15.84 -11.79
C ALA A 195 -5.71 -15.61 -10.34
N ALA A 196 -5.61 -14.39 -9.81
CA ALA A 196 -6.04 -14.06 -8.45
C ALA A 196 -7.53 -14.36 -8.23
N PHE A 197 -8.41 -14.01 -9.17
CA PHE A 197 -9.83 -14.36 -9.08
C PHE A 197 -10.05 -15.86 -9.02
N ASP A 198 -9.35 -16.64 -9.85
CA ASP A 198 -9.48 -18.09 -9.87
C ASP A 198 -8.93 -18.74 -8.60
N GLU A 199 -7.79 -18.25 -8.09
CA GLU A 199 -7.12 -18.72 -6.87
C GLU A 199 -7.96 -18.42 -5.63
N HIS A 200 -8.35 -17.15 -5.41
CA HIS A 200 -9.17 -16.75 -4.26
C HIS A 200 -10.54 -17.45 -4.28
N GLY A 201 -11.17 -17.57 -5.45
CA GLY A 201 -12.43 -18.29 -5.60
C GLY A 201 -12.34 -19.73 -5.15
N LYS A 202 -11.25 -20.45 -5.49
CA LYS A 202 -11.00 -21.83 -5.06
C LYS A 202 -10.70 -21.93 -3.56
N ILE A 203 -9.89 -21.00 -3.02
CA ILE A 203 -9.62 -20.96 -1.58
C ILE A 203 -10.91 -20.80 -0.78
N LEU A 204 -11.78 -19.87 -1.18
CA LEU A 204 -13.09 -19.68 -0.53
C LEU A 204 -13.98 -20.92 -0.64
N GLU A 205 -13.95 -21.62 -1.76
CA GLU A 205 -14.69 -22.86 -1.95
C GLU A 205 -14.25 -23.93 -0.96
N MET A 206 -12.95 -24.15 -0.79
CA MET A 206 -12.40 -25.13 0.15
C MET A 206 -12.67 -24.72 1.62
N LEU A 207 -12.58 -23.43 1.95
CA LEU A 207 -12.91 -22.93 3.28
C LEU A 207 -14.39 -23.16 3.62
N LEU A 208 -15.31 -22.91 2.68
CA LEU A 208 -16.75 -23.16 2.85
C LEU A 208 -17.06 -24.66 2.96
N ALA A 209 -16.29 -25.52 2.27
CA ALA A 209 -16.36 -26.97 2.39
C ALA A 209 -15.67 -27.52 3.64
N ARG A 210 -14.93 -26.67 4.39
CA ARG A 210 -14.10 -27.05 5.54
C ARG A 210 -13.00 -28.08 5.18
N ASP A 211 -12.57 -28.09 3.91
CA ASP A 211 -11.46 -28.90 3.42
C ASP A 211 -10.13 -28.20 3.73
N VAL A 212 -9.60 -28.47 4.91
CA VAL A 212 -8.40 -27.82 5.43
C VAL A 212 -7.16 -28.15 4.56
N GLU A 213 -7.00 -29.39 4.10
CA GLU A 213 -5.83 -29.80 3.33
C GLU A 213 -5.75 -29.11 1.97
N SER A 214 -6.90 -29.04 1.27
CA SER A 214 -6.99 -28.36 -0.01
C SER A 214 -6.87 -26.85 0.17
N ALA A 215 -7.49 -26.23 1.17
CA ALA A 215 -7.39 -24.81 1.45
C ALA A 215 -5.95 -24.40 1.79
N GLU A 216 -5.24 -25.17 2.64
CA GLU A 216 -3.83 -24.96 2.95
C GLU A 216 -2.93 -25.04 1.71
N ARG A 217 -3.10 -26.07 0.89
CA ARG A 217 -2.33 -26.23 -0.35
C ARG A 217 -2.55 -25.06 -1.29
N LEU A 218 -3.79 -24.59 -1.45
CA LEU A 218 -4.14 -23.49 -2.35
C LEU A 218 -3.60 -22.15 -1.85
N ILE A 219 -3.71 -21.83 -0.56
CA ILE A 219 -3.17 -20.57 -0.01
C ILE A 219 -1.64 -20.53 -0.12
N LYS A 220 -0.96 -21.64 0.16
CA LYS A 220 0.50 -21.76 -0.02
C LYS A 220 0.92 -21.54 -1.47
N ALA A 221 0.22 -22.16 -2.41
CA ALA A 221 0.49 -22.03 -3.85
C ALA A 221 0.28 -20.57 -4.30
N HIS A 222 -0.82 -19.95 -3.88
CA HIS A 222 -1.16 -18.57 -4.17
C HIS A 222 -0.09 -17.57 -3.67
N ILE A 223 0.30 -17.68 -2.40
CA ILE A 223 1.33 -16.79 -1.81
C ILE A 223 2.68 -17.01 -2.49
N SER A 224 3.05 -18.26 -2.80
CA SER A 224 4.31 -18.56 -3.48
C SER A 224 4.35 -18.05 -4.91
N ALA A 225 3.24 -18.13 -5.65
CA ALA A 225 3.13 -17.58 -7.00
C ALA A 225 3.27 -16.05 -6.98
N SER A 226 2.53 -15.35 -6.10
CA SER A 226 2.63 -13.90 -5.91
C SER A 226 4.07 -13.48 -5.56
N ARG A 227 4.73 -14.15 -4.59
CA ARG A 227 6.12 -13.90 -4.22
C ARG A 227 7.06 -13.97 -5.42
N THR A 228 6.94 -15.02 -6.21
CA THR A 228 7.81 -15.26 -7.37
C THR A 228 7.61 -14.18 -8.45
N GLU A 229 6.37 -13.85 -8.76
CA GLU A 229 6.03 -12.86 -9.79
C GLU A 229 6.51 -11.46 -9.38
N ILE A 230 6.24 -11.05 -8.14
CA ILE A 230 6.70 -9.76 -7.60
C ILE A 230 8.22 -9.65 -7.66
N ARG A 231 8.96 -10.70 -7.28
CA ARG A 231 10.42 -10.71 -7.36
C ARG A 231 10.89 -10.49 -8.81
N GLN A 232 10.33 -11.20 -9.77
CA GLN A 232 10.69 -11.08 -11.19
C GLN A 232 10.40 -9.67 -11.73
N ILE A 233 9.21 -9.12 -11.47
CA ILE A 233 8.83 -7.77 -11.88
C ILE A 233 9.77 -6.74 -11.26
N THR A 234 10.07 -6.86 -9.97
CA THR A 234 10.94 -5.93 -9.26
C THR A 234 12.35 -5.94 -9.83
N LEU A 235 12.95 -7.11 -10.04
CA LEU A 235 14.29 -7.25 -10.64
C LEU A 235 14.34 -6.68 -12.04
N HIS A 236 13.34 -6.96 -12.87
CA HIS A 236 13.25 -6.43 -14.23
C HIS A 236 13.19 -4.89 -14.23
N ARG A 237 12.35 -4.30 -13.38
CA ARG A 237 12.23 -2.84 -13.27
C ARG A 237 13.49 -2.16 -12.73
N LEU A 238 14.17 -2.77 -11.76
CA LEU A 238 15.45 -2.28 -11.25
C LEU A 238 16.52 -2.30 -12.35
N ALA A 239 16.57 -3.35 -13.16
CA ALA A 239 17.50 -3.44 -14.30
C ALA A 239 17.23 -2.34 -15.34
N LEU A 240 15.96 -2.10 -15.70
CA LEU A 240 15.58 -1.02 -16.63
C LEU A 240 15.93 0.37 -16.07
N ALA A 241 15.67 0.62 -14.79
CA ALA A 241 15.99 1.89 -14.14
C ALA A 241 17.52 2.15 -14.10
N SER A 242 18.33 1.11 -13.91
CA SER A 242 19.80 1.20 -13.95
C SER A 242 20.31 1.50 -15.36
N SER A 243 19.79 0.82 -16.39
CA SER A 243 20.18 1.04 -17.80
C SER A 243 19.85 2.45 -18.28
N ASN A 244 18.68 2.98 -17.93
CA ASN A 244 18.28 4.34 -18.28
C ASN A 244 19.18 5.39 -17.61
N ARG A 245 19.67 5.12 -16.41
CA ARG A 245 20.60 6.00 -15.69
C ARG A 245 21.98 6.06 -16.35
N GLU A 246 22.49 4.90 -16.79
CA GLU A 246 23.78 4.85 -17.51
C GLU A 246 23.72 5.60 -18.85
N LEU A 247 22.61 5.52 -19.58
CA LEU A 247 22.39 6.27 -20.82
C LEU A 247 22.33 7.79 -20.56
N ALA A 248 21.64 8.21 -19.47
CA ALA A 248 21.55 9.64 -19.11
C ALA A 248 22.87 10.24 -18.60
N LEU A 249 23.83 9.42 -18.14
CA LEU A 249 25.17 9.88 -17.73
C LEU A 249 26.16 9.96 -18.91
N ARG A 250 25.82 9.37 -20.06
CA ARG A 250 26.65 9.37 -21.29
C ARG A 250 26.22 10.44 -22.31
N SER A 251 25.06 11.08 -22.10
CA SER A 251 24.53 12.20 -22.88
C SER A 251 24.86 13.54 -22.23
#